data_621732ecaa5023c0bb235a555f066205
#
_entry.id   621732ecaa5023c0bb235a555f066205
#
_cell.length_a   1.000
_cell.length_b   1.000
_cell.length_c   1.000
_cell.angle_alpha   90.00
_cell.angle_beta   90.00
_cell.angle_gamma   90.00
#
_symmetry.space_group_name_H-M   'P 1'
#
loop_
_entity.id
_entity.type
_entity.pdbx_description
1 polymer ?
#
loop_
_entity_poly.entity_id
_entity_poly.type
_entity_poly.pdbx_seq_one_letter_code
_entity_poly.pdbx_strand_id
1 'polypeptide(L)'
;MCGIIGYTGSLQAKDVLIRGLKRMEYRGYDSAGIAVQTPLGLNVKHKVGKVAGLEAMVESMDIDGTCGIGHTRWATHGKPSENNAHPHTACANDIAVVHNGIIENYATLKEELIGRGHVFSSETDTEVIAHLVEEAYDGDLLEAVRQATYRLAGAYGIAVVCDAEPGVIVCARKDSPIVVGQGKSGALVASDIVALIDETRDVVVLEDDTFAKLTFTGSESTIEYFDQEGGEIHPSVTHVDWDVSAAEKGGFPDFMLKEIYEEPRTIRDTLAGRMVNGHLQFDELSLNYDELAAIDRVYIIACGTSYHAGLIAKNLIEAWSRIPCEVEVASEFRYRNPIITPSTLVVAVSQSGETADTLAAIRDARIKGAKVFGITNVVGSPVARESDGVIYIKANKEIAVAATKSFLGQVAALTMLAMLLGQLRGGLTTAQIRMLFREMADTAQHIEQILADTSAIEEAALACKDAQNALFIGRGIGSTICYEGALKLKEISYLHAEAYAAGEMKHGPIALLDEGFPVIVVATKSPTYDKVISNIQECKARGALVVAIATEGDEEIKKHADYVIYIPKVRDCFSAITASVPLQLFARDIAIARGCDVDQPRNLAKSVTVE
;
A
#
# COMPACT_ATOMS: atom_id res chain seq x y z
N MET A 1 1.82 8.94 0.01
CA MET A 1 1.76 9.11 -1.47
C MET A 1 0.74 10.18 -1.81
N CYS A 2 0.96 10.93 -2.86
CA CYS A 2 0.06 12.02 -3.29
C CYS A 2 -1.00 11.53 -4.29
N GLY A 3 -2.07 12.30 -4.50
CA GLY A 3 -3.09 12.04 -5.52
C GLY A 3 -3.10 13.11 -6.60
N ILE A 4 -2.96 12.72 -7.87
CA ILE A 4 -3.10 13.60 -9.04
C ILE A 4 -4.42 13.33 -9.71
N ILE A 5 -5.11 14.39 -10.14
CA ILE A 5 -6.22 14.36 -11.10
C ILE A 5 -6.09 15.51 -12.08
N GLY A 6 -6.42 15.27 -13.35
CA GLY A 6 -6.63 16.29 -14.36
C GLY A 6 -7.88 15.97 -15.18
N TYR A 7 -8.54 16.99 -15.63
CA TYR A 7 -9.76 16.90 -16.44
C TYR A 7 -9.78 17.98 -17.51
N THR A 8 -10.15 17.59 -18.72
CA THR A 8 -10.48 18.51 -19.80
C THR A 8 -11.70 17.99 -20.56
N GLY A 9 -12.77 18.79 -20.64
CA GLY A 9 -14.04 18.32 -21.21
C GLY A 9 -15.17 19.32 -21.11
N SER A 10 -16.41 18.82 -21.09
CA SER A 10 -17.63 19.64 -21.16
C SER A 10 -18.19 20.07 -19.79
N LEU A 11 -17.70 19.48 -18.68
CA LEU A 11 -18.15 19.82 -17.32
C LEU A 11 -17.25 20.88 -16.68
N GLN A 12 -17.72 21.47 -15.58
CA GLN A 12 -16.89 22.34 -14.76
C GLN A 12 -15.72 21.55 -14.16
N ALA A 13 -14.50 21.95 -14.48
CA ALA A 13 -13.30 21.24 -14.04
C ALA A 13 -13.20 21.18 -12.52
N LYS A 14 -13.51 22.27 -11.80
CA LYS A 14 -13.46 22.29 -10.33
C LYS A 14 -14.25 21.15 -9.69
N ASP A 15 -15.45 20.84 -10.21
CA ASP A 15 -16.34 19.82 -9.63
C ASP A 15 -15.78 18.39 -9.86
N VAL A 16 -15.25 18.15 -11.06
CA VAL A 16 -14.62 16.87 -11.41
C VAL A 16 -13.34 16.68 -10.60
N LEU A 17 -12.51 17.71 -10.48
CA LEU A 17 -11.25 17.68 -9.71
C LEU A 17 -11.52 17.41 -8.24
N ILE A 18 -12.43 18.16 -7.59
CA ILE A 18 -12.76 17.95 -6.16
C ILE A 18 -13.29 16.54 -5.91
N ARG A 19 -14.18 16.03 -6.77
CA ARG A 19 -14.72 14.68 -6.66
C ARG A 19 -13.61 13.62 -6.77
N GLY A 20 -12.69 13.75 -7.72
CA GLY A 20 -11.57 12.86 -7.91
C GLY A 20 -10.56 12.92 -6.75
N LEU A 21 -10.25 14.13 -6.24
CA LEU A 21 -9.37 14.30 -5.09
C LEU A 21 -9.94 13.66 -3.83
N LYS A 22 -11.24 13.78 -3.56
CA LYS A 22 -11.91 13.09 -2.45
C LYS A 22 -11.73 11.58 -2.49
N ARG A 23 -11.80 10.98 -3.69
CA ARG A 23 -11.60 9.54 -3.88
C ARG A 23 -10.16 9.10 -3.66
N MET A 24 -9.20 10.03 -3.82
CA MET A 24 -7.77 9.77 -3.63
C MET A 24 -7.22 10.30 -2.30
N GLU A 25 -8.06 10.86 -1.42
CA GLU A 25 -7.61 11.48 -0.17
C GLU A 25 -6.84 10.50 0.72
N TYR A 26 -7.13 9.19 0.65
CA TYR A 26 -6.38 8.14 1.36
C TYR A 26 -4.89 8.06 0.95
N ARG A 27 -4.52 8.65 -0.19
CA ARG A 27 -3.12 8.72 -0.66
C ARG A 27 -2.34 9.87 -0.03
N GLY A 28 -3.00 10.97 0.33
CA GLY A 28 -2.37 12.14 0.96
C GLY A 28 -3.42 13.15 1.40
N TYR A 29 -3.22 13.75 2.54
CA TYR A 29 -4.20 14.65 3.18
C TYR A 29 -3.55 15.80 3.97
N ASP A 30 -2.25 16.07 3.76
CA ASP A 30 -1.54 17.18 4.41
C ASP A 30 -1.90 18.54 3.80
N SER A 31 -2.19 18.56 2.51
CA SER A 31 -2.74 19.69 1.79
C SER A 31 -3.41 19.25 0.49
N ALA A 32 -4.28 20.08 -0.04
CA ALA A 32 -4.92 19.87 -1.34
C ALA A 32 -4.94 21.19 -2.14
N GLY A 33 -4.98 21.07 -3.47
CA GLY A 33 -5.12 22.25 -4.34
C GLY A 33 -5.55 21.90 -5.75
N ILE A 34 -6.04 22.90 -6.44
CA ILE A 34 -6.45 22.82 -7.85
C ILE A 34 -5.90 24.02 -8.63
N ALA A 35 -5.66 23.83 -9.92
CA ALA A 35 -5.46 24.88 -10.92
C ALA A 35 -6.47 24.67 -12.04
N VAL A 36 -7.28 25.68 -12.34
CA VAL A 36 -8.31 25.65 -13.38
C VAL A 36 -8.01 26.75 -14.40
N GLN A 37 -8.00 26.40 -15.68
CA GLN A 37 -7.94 27.36 -16.78
C GLN A 37 -9.27 28.12 -16.86
N THR A 38 -9.24 29.43 -16.66
CA THR A 38 -10.39 30.30 -16.77
C THR A 38 -10.18 31.32 -17.88
N PRO A 39 -11.22 32.03 -18.36
CA PRO A 39 -11.04 33.11 -19.33
C PRO A 39 -10.14 34.29 -18.86
N LEU A 40 -9.80 34.32 -17.56
CA LEU A 40 -8.95 35.35 -16.95
C LEU A 40 -7.54 34.83 -16.62
N GLY A 41 -7.19 33.63 -17.08
CA GLY A 41 -5.92 32.94 -16.78
C GLY A 41 -6.08 31.80 -15.79
N LEU A 42 -4.96 31.21 -15.35
CA LEU A 42 -4.96 30.12 -14.38
C LEU A 42 -5.43 30.58 -13.00
N ASN A 43 -6.47 29.92 -12.48
CA ASN A 43 -6.96 30.13 -11.12
C ASN A 43 -6.47 29.01 -10.21
N VAL A 44 -5.50 29.31 -9.36
CA VAL A 44 -4.87 28.33 -8.46
C VAL A 44 -5.36 28.53 -7.03
N LYS A 45 -5.78 27.44 -6.37
CA LYS A 45 -6.25 27.43 -4.97
C LYS A 45 -5.60 26.30 -4.19
N HIS A 46 -5.14 26.63 -2.99
CA HIS A 46 -4.51 25.70 -2.07
C HIS A 46 -5.21 25.72 -0.71
N LYS A 47 -5.20 24.58 -0.04
CA LYS A 47 -5.66 24.45 1.36
C LYS A 47 -4.83 23.42 2.11
N VAL A 48 -4.34 23.80 3.30
CA VAL A 48 -3.73 22.86 4.23
C VAL A 48 -4.81 21.96 4.85
N GLY A 49 -4.55 20.67 4.94
CA GLY A 49 -5.46 19.66 5.46
C GLY A 49 -6.30 18.97 4.37
N LYS A 50 -7.40 18.35 4.80
CA LYS A 50 -8.26 17.50 3.96
C LYS A 50 -8.96 18.24 2.83
N VAL A 51 -9.34 17.52 1.76
CA VAL A 51 -10.02 18.03 0.56
C VAL A 51 -11.32 18.77 0.90
N ALA A 52 -12.03 18.38 1.96
CA ALA A 52 -13.24 19.08 2.40
C ALA A 52 -13.00 20.58 2.71
N GLY A 53 -11.80 20.93 3.20
CA GLY A 53 -11.44 22.34 3.41
C GLY A 53 -11.23 23.12 2.12
N LEU A 54 -10.65 22.47 1.09
CA LEU A 54 -10.51 23.05 -0.26
C LEU A 54 -11.88 23.19 -0.93
N GLU A 55 -12.72 22.16 -0.85
CA GLU A 55 -14.09 22.17 -1.39
C GLU A 55 -14.90 23.35 -0.83
N ALA A 56 -14.98 23.50 0.48
CA ALA A 56 -15.71 24.60 1.12
C ALA A 56 -15.18 25.98 0.67
N MET A 57 -13.86 26.10 0.40
CA MET A 57 -13.27 27.32 -0.12
C MET A 57 -13.74 27.60 -1.55
N VAL A 58 -13.63 26.61 -2.46
CA VAL A 58 -13.91 26.82 -3.90
C VAL A 58 -15.39 26.81 -4.23
N GLU A 59 -16.24 26.24 -3.37
CA GLU A 59 -17.70 26.23 -3.54
C GLU A 59 -18.29 27.66 -3.56
N SER A 60 -17.71 28.56 -2.75
CA SER A 60 -18.11 29.97 -2.70
C SER A 60 -17.49 30.84 -3.78
N MET A 61 -16.60 30.29 -4.63
CA MET A 61 -15.86 31.02 -5.65
C MET A 61 -16.40 30.73 -7.04
N ASP A 62 -16.48 31.80 -7.86
CA ASP A 62 -16.78 31.69 -9.27
C ASP A 62 -15.48 31.29 -10.02
N ILE A 63 -15.26 29.97 -10.18
CA ILE A 63 -14.14 29.39 -10.92
C ILE A 63 -14.74 28.68 -12.13
N ASP A 64 -14.93 29.43 -13.21
CA ASP A 64 -15.55 28.96 -14.46
C ASP A 64 -14.46 28.50 -15.43
N GLY A 65 -14.37 27.18 -15.64
CA GLY A 65 -13.38 26.57 -16.52
C GLY A 65 -13.61 25.07 -16.69
N THR A 66 -13.30 24.58 -17.87
CA THR A 66 -13.54 23.18 -18.27
C THR A 66 -12.27 22.34 -18.35
N CYS A 67 -11.10 22.92 -18.07
CA CYS A 67 -9.82 22.26 -18.02
C CYS A 67 -9.08 22.62 -16.74
N GLY A 68 -8.44 21.63 -16.10
CA GLY A 68 -7.65 21.88 -14.91
C GLY A 68 -7.00 20.63 -14.34
N ILE A 69 -6.14 20.85 -13.35
CA ILE A 69 -5.41 19.81 -12.61
C ILE A 69 -5.59 20.00 -11.11
N GLY A 70 -5.49 18.92 -10.35
CA GLY A 70 -5.63 18.96 -8.91
C GLY A 70 -4.73 17.93 -8.22
N HIS A 71 -4.47 18.15 -6.94
CA HIS A 71 -3.55 17.37 -6.16
C HIS A 71 -3.95 17.25 -4.70
N THR A 72 -3.72 16.06 -4.10
CA THR A 72 -3.65 15.87 -2.65
C THR A 72 -2.23 15.50 -2.28
N ARG A 73 -1.66 16.19 -1.30
CA ARG A 73 -0.25 16.07 -0.95
C ARG A 73 -0.05 15.26 0.34
N TRP A 74 0.94 14.37 0.30
CA TRP A 74 1.64 13.84 1.44
C TRP A 74 3.06 14.41 1.41
N ALA A 75 3.43 15.20 2.45
CA ALA A 75 4.63 16.02 2.41
C ALA A 75 5.92 15.19 2.49
N THR A 76 6.79 15.32 1.49
CA THR A 76 8.16 14.78 1.47
C THR A 76 9.18 15.89 1.67
N HIS A 77 9.08 16.97 0.90
CA HIS A 77 9.95 18.15 0.95
C HIS A 77 9.15 19.40 1.31
N GLY A 78 9.59 20.13 2.33
CA GLY A 78 8.88 21.30 2.87
C GLY A 78 7.65 20.93 3.71
N LYS A 79 7.46 21.63 4.85
CA LYS A 79 6.34 21.39 5.78
C LYS A 79 4.97 21.65 5.11
N PRO A 80 3.88 21.03 5.59
CA PRO A 80 2.54 21.38 5.12
C PRO A 80 2.25 22.87 5.30
N SER A 81 2.06 23.56 4.18
CA SER A 81 1.71 25.00 4.10
C SER A 81 1.03 25.26 2.77
N GLU A 82 0.34 26.41 2.62
CA GLU A 82 -0.28 26.77 1.36
C GLU A 82 0.76 26.97 0.24
N ASN A 83 1.94 27.54 0.56
CA ASN A 83 3.02 27.73 -0.42
C ASN A 83 3.66 26.41 -0.88
N ASN A 84 3.64 25.38 -0.06
CA ASN A 84 4.19 24.06 -0.39
C ASN A 84 3.12 23.09 -0.90
N ALA A 85 1.86 23.53 -1.05
CA ALA A 85 0.79 22.73 -1.65
C ALA A 85 0.86 22.80 -3.17
N HIS A 86 0.56 21.68 -3.84
CA HIS A 86 0.41 21.65 -5.30
C HIS A 86 -0.99 22.10 -5.71
N PRO A 87 -1.16 22.63 -6.95
CA PRO A 87 -0.19 22.82 -8.03
C PRO A 87 0.82 23.94 -7.77
N HIS A 88 2.06 23.76 -8.26
CA HIS A 88 3.05 24.86 -8.32
C HIS A 88 2.98 25.57 -9.66
N THR A 89 3.29 26.88 -9.66
CA THR A 89 3.25 27.69 -10.87
C THR A 89 4.65 28.20 -11.25
N ALA A 90 4.83 28.50 -12.54
CA ALA A 90 5.97 29.23 -13.06
C ALA A 90 5.93 30.72 -12.68
N CYS A 91 6.97 31.49 -13.05
CA CYS A 91 7.13 32.90 -12.66
C CYS A 91 5.94 33.80 -13.07
N ALA A 92 5.37 33.57 -14.25
CA ALA A 92 4.25 34.35 -14.77
C ALA A 92 2.86 33.85 -14.29
N ASN A 93 2.80 32.74 -13.52
CA ASN A 93 1.58 32.03 -13.13
C ASN A 93 0.71 31.56 -14.31
N ASP A 94 1.29 31.33 -15.46
CA ASP A 94 0.66 30.90 -16.71
C ASP A 94 0.85 29.40 -16.97
N ILE A 95 1.75 28.73 -16.24
CA ILE A 95 1.96 27.29 -16.25
C ILE A 95 1.77 26.77 -14.84
N ALA A 96 0.99 25.69 -14.68
CA ALA A 96 0.82 25.02 -13.41
C ALA A 96 1.14 23.52 -13.52
N VAL A 97 1.80 22.98 -12.48
CA VAL A 97 2.27 21.60 -12.43
C VAL A 97 1.84 20.93 -11.13
N VAL A 98 1.35 19.70 -11.23
CA VAL A 98 1.20 18.76 -10.10
C VAL A 98 2.18 17.61 -10.28
N HIS A 99 2.72 17.10 -9.18
CA HIS A 99 3.77 16.08 -9.20
C HIS A 99 3.63 15.09 -8.05
N ASN A 100 3.78 13.82 -8.37
CA ASN A 100 3.99 12.71 -7.45
C ASN A 100 5.39 12.16 -7.70
N GLY A 101 6.19 12.01 -6.67
CA GLY A 101 7.56 11.50 -6.79
C GLY A 101 8.55 12.34 -5.99
N ILE A 102 9.84 12.19 -6.31
CA ILE A 102 10.94 12.99 -5.78
C ILE A 102 11.89 13.31 -6.93
N ILE A 103 12.21 14.58 -7.09
CA ILE A 103 13.23 15.04 -8.03
C ILE A 103 14.56 15.13 -7.27
N GLU A 104 15.40 14.10 -7.42
CA GLU A 104 16.64 13.95 -6.65
C GLU A 104 17.66 15.08 -6.90
N ASN A 105 17.71 15.60 -8.11
CA ASN A 105 18.63 16.68 -8.49
C ASN A 105 18.01 18.09 -8.35
N TYR A 106 16.88 18.23 -7.64
CA TYR A 106 16.15 19.50 -7.54
C TYR A 106 17.01 20.66 -7.00
N ALA A 107 17.90 20.40 -6.04
CA ALA A 107 18.72 21.43 -5.44
C ALA A 107 19.66 22.10 -6.47
N THR A 108 20.31 21.29 -7.31
CA THR A 108 21.17 21.76 -8.40
C THR A 108 20.37 22.52 -9.45
N LEU A 109 19.21 21.98 -9.84
CA LEU A 109 18.32 22.63 -10.81
C LEU A 109 17.79 23.97 -10.28
N LYS A 110 17.43 24.04 -9.01
CA LYS A 110 16.96 25.26 -8.35
C LYS A 110 18.01 26.36 -8.34
N GLU A 111 19.26 26.04 -7.98
CA GLU A 111 20.38 26.98 -8.01
C GLU A 111 20.62 27.53 -9.44
N GLU A 112 20.59 26.67 -10.44
CA GLU A 112 20.76 27.02 -11.84
C GLU A 112 19.64 27.94 -12.33
N LEU A 113 18.37 27.61 -12.04
CA LEU A 113 17.20 28.39 -12.43
C LEU A 113 17.17 29.76 -11.73
N ILE A 114 17.53 29.83 -10.44
CA ILE A 114 17.68 31.10 -9.73
C ILE A 114 18.78 31.96 -10.40
N GLY A 115 19.89 31.34 -10.79
CA GLY A 115 20.96 32.03 -11.54
C GLY A 115 20.53 32.59 -12.89
N ARG A 116 19.46 32.05 -13.48
CA ARG A 116 18.82 32.55 -14.73
C ARG A 116 17.68 33.52 -14.48
N GLY A 117 17.33 33.80 -13.23
CA GLY A 117 16.37 34.83 -12.86
C GLY A 117 14.99 34.32 -12.43
N HIS A 118 14.79 32.98 -12.32
CA HIS A 118 13.55 32.42 -11.80
C HIS A 118 13.38 32.67 -10.30
N VAL A 119 12.16 32.91 -9.88
CA VAL A 119 11.81 33.21 -8.48
C VAL A 119 11.02 32.04 -7.90
N PHE A 120 11.56 31.41 -6.88
CA PHE A 120 10.93 30.29 -6.19
C PHE A 120 10.13 30.75 -4.98
N SER A 121 8.93 30.23 -4.82
CA SER A 121 7.98 30.53 -3.74
C SER A 121 7.86 29.43 -2.70
N SER A 122 8.28 28.19 -3.05
CA SER A 122 8.13 27.02 -2.20
C SER A 122 9.48 26.38 -1.79
N GLU A 123 9.35 25.47 -0.83
CA GLU A 123 10.47 24.62 -0.37
C GLU A 123 10.43 23.22 -1.03
N THR A 124 9.50 22.99 -1.98
CA THR A 124 9.33 21.68 -2.61
C THR A 124 10.35 21.44 -3.72
N ASP A 125 10.57 20.19 -4.02
CA ASP A 125 11.34 19.74 -5.19
C ASP A 125 10.55 19.95 -6.51
N THR A 126 9.22 20.01 -6.44
CA THR A 126 8.33 20.09 -7.60
C THR A 126 8.42 21.41 -8.37
N GLU A 127 8.63 22.53 -7.68
CA GLU A 127 8.59 23.86 -8.32
C GLU A 127 9.65 24.01 -9.44
N VAL A 128 10.76 23.23 -9.37
CA VAL A 128 11.76 23.23 -10.46
C VAL A 128 11.16 22.76 -11.79
N ILE A 129 10.14 21.88 -11.75
CA ILE A 129 9.49 21.39 -12.98
C ILE A 129 8.73 22.50 -13.67
N ALA A 130 7.96 23.32 -12.94
CA ALA A 130 7.23 24.44 -13.49
C ALA A 130 8.17 25.43 -14.22
N HIS A 131 9.32 25.76 -13.60
CA HIS A 131 10.30 26.66 -14.19
C HIS A 131 11.06 26.06 -15.37
N LEU A 132 11.33 24.74 -15.36
CA LEU A 132 11.92 24.05 -16.51
C LEU A 132 10.99 24.03 -17.70
N VAL A 133 9.68 23.80 -17.48
CA VAL A 133 8.66 23.87 -18.54
C VAL A 133 8.53 25.30 -19.06
N GLU A 134 8.55 26.32 -18.19
CA GLU A 134 8.54 27.73 -18.57
C GLU A 134 9.73 28.09 -19.49
N GLU A 135 10.95 27.63 -19.17
CA GLU A 135 12.14 27.86 -20.01
C GLU A 135 12.03 27.18 -21.39
N ALA A 136 11.42 26.00 -21.44
CA ALA A 136 11.33 25.19 -22.65
C ALA A 136 10.10 25.54 -23.52
N TYR A 137 9.15 26.30 -22.99
CA TYR A 137 7.90 26.58 -23.70
C TYR A 137 8.09 27.57 -24.85
N ASP A 138 7.84 27.10 -26.08
CA ASP A 138 7.87 27.88 -27.31
C ASP A 138 6.59 27.66 -28.15
N GLY A 139 5.43 27.59 -27.46
CA GLY A 139 4.13 27.41 -28.10
C GLY A 139 3.67 25.95 -28.25
N ASP A 140 4.38 24.98 -27.71
CA ASP A 140 4.00 23.55 -27.64
C ASP A 140 4.29 23.00 -26.24
N LEU A 141 3.22 22.79 -25.46
CA LEU A 141 3.33 22.30 -24.10
C LEU A 141 3.87 20.87 -24.00
N LEU A 142 3.55 20.00 -24.98
CA LEU A 142 4.05 18.64 -25.01
C LEU A 142 5.58 18.64 -25.14
N GLU A 143 6.09 19.41 -26.07
CA GLU A 143 7.54 19.52 -26.31
C GLU A 143 8.25 20.16 -25.10
N ALA A 144 7.65 21.19 -24.48
CA ALA A 144 8.20 21.84 -23.30
C ALA A 144 8.30 20.87 -22.10
N VAL A 145 7.25 20.08 -21.86
CA VAL A 145 7.25 19.03 -20.80
C VAL A 145 8.30 17.95 -21.11
N ARG A 146 8.37 17.51 -22.36
CA ARG A 146 9.34 16.52 -22.79
C ARG A 146 10.78 16.99 -22.56
N GLN A 147 11.10 18.23 -22.94
CA GLN A 147 12.43 18.80 -22.70
C GLN A 147 12.74 18.97 -21.19
N ALA A 148 11.76 19.37 -20.40
CA ALA A 148 11.93 19.48 -18.95
C ALA A 148 12.26 18.12 -18.34
N THR A 149 11.57 17.05 -18.74
CA THR A 149 11.79 15.70 -18.18
C THR A 149 13.18 15.13 -18.45
N TYR A 150 13.84 15.47 -19.55
CA TYR A 150 15.26 15.09 -19.80
C TYR A 150 16.25 15.62 -18.75
N ARG A 151 15.86 16.68 -18.04
CA ARG A 151 16.72 17.29 -17.01
C ARG A 151 16.49 16.74 -15.62
N LEU A 152 15.38 16.01 -15.42
CA LEU A 152 14.98 15.48 -14.13
C LEU A 152 15.69 14.15 -13.84
N ALA A 153 16.18 13.99 -12.61
CA ALA A 153 16.64 12.72 -12.06
C ALA A 153 15.71 12.32 -10.90
N GLY A 154 15.33 11.04 -10.84
CA GLY A 154 14.41 10.50 -9.85
C GLY A 154 13.05 10.11 -10.43
N ALA A 155 12.08 9.86 -9.55
CA ALA A 155 10.75 9.39 -9.89
C ALA A 155 9.77 10.55 -10.06
N TYR A 156 8.95 10.52 -11.11
CA TYR A 156 7.88 11.51 -11.30
C TYR A 156 6.65 10.92 -12.00
N GLY A 157 5.48 11.38 -11.55
CA GLY A 157 4.24 11.38 -12.29
C GLY A 157 3.73 12.82 -12.29
N ILE A 158 3.63 13.46 -13.45
CA ILE A 158 3.28 14.88 -13.56
C ILE A 158 2.07 15.10 -14.46
N ALA A 159 1.32 16.17 -14.14
CA ALA A 159 0.35 16.74 -15.06
C ALA A 159 0.54 18.27 -15.09
N VAL A 160 0.50 18.82 -16.28
CA VAL A 160 0.82 20.22 -16.56
C VAL A 160 -0.29 20.87 -17.40
N VAL A 161 -0.62 22.10 -17.07
CA VAL A 161 -1.51 22.98 -17.86
C VAL A 161 -0.82 24.31 -18.13
N CYS A 162 -1.10 24.89 -19.30
CA CYS A 162 -0.58 26.18 -19.71
C CYS A 162 -1.73 27.08 -20.16
N ASP A 163 -1.77 28.33 -19.70
CA ASP A 163 -2.81 29.29 -20.05
C ASP A 163 -2.84 29.61 -21.56
N ALA A 164 -1.67 29.55 -22.20
CA ALA A 164 -1.56 29.79 -23.65
C ALA A 164 -2.12 28.64 -24.51
N GLU A 165 -2.37 27.46 -23.94
CA GLU A 165 -3.01 26.31 -24.60
C GLU A 165 -4.30 25.90 -23.88
N PRO A 166 -5.42 26.66 -24.06
CA PRO A 166 -6.67 26.32 -23.38
C PRO A 166 -7.20 24.94 -23.75
N GLY A 167 -7.65 24.19 -22.74
CA GLY A 167 -8.20 22.84 -22.94
C GLY A 167 -7.15 21.73 -23.09
N VAL A 168 -5.86 22.04 -22.92
CA VAL A 168 -4.77 21.07 -23.04
C VAL A 168 -4.21 20.70 -21.66
N ILE A 169 -4.03 19.40 -21.43
CA ILE A 169 -3.26 18.85 -20.32
C ILE A 169 -2.18 17.95 -20.89
N VAL A 170 -0.95 18.11 -20.45
CA VAL A 170 0.15 17.16 -20.76
C VAL A 170 0.53 16.45 -19.49
N CYS A 171 0.66 15.12 -19.56
CA CYS A 171 1.16 14.32 -18.45
C CYS A 171 2.31 13.43 -18.90
N ALA A 172 3.19 13.11 -17.95
CA ALA A 172 4.36 12.26 -18.15
C ALA A 172 4.62 11.41 -16.91
N ARG A 173 5.30 10.29 -17.12
CA ARG A 173 5.59 9.33 -16.06
C ARG A 173 7.01 8.81 -16.11
N LYS A 174 7.59 8.62 -14.90
CA LYS A 174 8.74 7.77 -14.62
C LYS A 174 8.63 7.24 -13.19
N ASP A 175 8.54 5.92 -13.02
CA ASP A 175 8.40 5.19 -11.74
C ASP A 175 7.12 5.52 -10.92
N SER A 176 6.56 6.74 -10.98
CA SER A 176 5.32 7.13 -10.29
C SER A 176 4.08 6.94 -11.18
N PRO A 177 3.01 6.27 -10.71
CA PRO A 177 1.90 5.87 -11.57
C PRO A 177 1.09 7.06 -12.11
N ILE A 178 0.77 7.00 -13.42
CA ILE A 178 -0.19 7.86 -14.12
C ILE A 178 -1.09 6.97 -14.96
N VAL A 179 -2.39 7.19 -14.87
CA VAL A 179 -3.42 6.54 -15.67
C VAL A 179 -4.25 7.58 -16.42
N VAL A 180 -4.61 7.28 -17.64
CA VAL A 180 -5.36 8.18 -18.52
C VAL A 180 -6.58 7.45 -19.04
N GLY A 181 -7.71 8.14 -19.19
CA GLY A 181 -8.92 7.53 -19.69
C GLY A 181 -9.85 8.51 -20.40
N GLN A 182 -10.50 8.03 -21.46
CA GLN A 182 -11.55 8.74 -22.16
C GLN A 182 -12.87 8.52 -21.43
N GLY A 183 -13.37 9.56 -20.77
CA GLY A 183 -14.65 9.54 -20.09
C GLY A 183 -15.81 10.01 -21.00
N LYS A 184 -17.02 9.95 -20.45
CA LYS A 184 -18.24 10.39 -21.14
C LYS A 184 -18.30 11.89 -21.35
N SER A 185 -17.71 12.64 -20.41
CA SER A 185 -17.77 14.11 -20.38
C SER A 185 -16.46 14.77 -20.84
N GLY A 186 -15.39 14.02 -21.03
CA GLY A 186 -14.07 14.56 -21.36
C GLY A 186 -12.96 13.56 -21.18
N ALA A 187 -11.73 13.99 -21.35
CA ALA A 187 -10.52 13.22 -21.08
C ALA A 187 -10.02 13.47 -19.65
N LEU A 188 -9.51 12.43 -19.00
CA LEU A 188 -9.04 12.47 -17.61
C LEU A 188 -7.65 11.86 -17.49
N VAL A 189 -6.87 12.39 -16.57
CA VAL A 189 -5.62 11.80 -16.07
C VAL A 189 -5.68 11.72 -14.56
N ALA A 190 -5.15 10.65 -13.96
CA ALA A 190 -5.02 10.52 -12.51
C ALA A 190 -3.83 9.64 -12.12
N SER A 191 -3.45 9.71 -10.86
CA SER A 191 -2.45 8.79 -10.28
C SER A 191 -3.05 7.48 -9.77
N ASP A 192 -4.38 7.35 -9.76
CA ASP A 192 -5.09 6.10 -9.39
C ASP A 192 -6.41 6.00 -10.17
N ILE A 193 -6.72 4.81 -10.63
CA ILE A 193 -7.93 4.48 -11.41
C ILE A 193 -9.23 4.87 -10.67
N VAL A 194 -9.23 4.82 -9.33
CA VAL A 194 -10.39 5.19 -8.49
C VAL A 194 -10.92 6.60 -8.81
N ALA A 195 -10.05 7.51 -9.18
CA ALA A 195 -10.46 8.87 -9.53
C ALA A 195 -11.21 8.97 -10.88
N LEU A 196 -10.99 8.00 -11.77
CA LEU A 196 -11.55 7.97 -13.12
C LEU A 196 -12.85 7.15 -13.23
N ILE A 197 -13.11 6.24 -12.26
CA ILE A 197 -14.08 5.15 -12.41
C ILE A 197 -15.53 5.57 -12.61
N ASP A 198 -15.92 6.79 -12.21
CA ASP A 198 -17.25 7.35 -12.48
C ASP A 198 -17.44 7.72 -13.95
N GLU A 199 -16.37 8.11 -14.61
CA GLU A 199 -16.38 8.59 -15.97
C GLU A 199 -16.04 7.49 -16.98
N THR A 200 -15.06 6.61 -16.63
CA THR A 200 -14.63 5.53 -17.51
C THR A 200 -14.05 4.35 -16.73
N ARG A 201 -14.19 3.15 -17.30
CA ARG A 201 -13.54 1.91 -16.85
C ARG A 201 -12.43 1.46 -17.78
N ASP A 202 -12.33 2.08 -18.95
CA ASP A 202 -11.31 1.80 -19.94
C ASP A 202 -10.18 2.82 -19.77
N VAL A 203 -9.03 2.33 -19.33
CA VAL A 203 -7.90 3.18 -18.96
C VAL A 203 -6.61 2.70 -19.63
N VAL A 204 -5.71 3.63 -19.87
CA VAL A 204 -4.32 3.38 -20.24
C VAL A 204 -3.44 3.70 -19.03
N VAL A 205 -2.66 2.73 -18.59
CA VAL A 205 -1.60 2.96 -17.60
C VAL A 205 -0.36 3.36 -18.40
N LEU A 206 0.12 4.59 -18.22
CA LEU A 206 1.33 5.03 -18.90
C LEU A 206 2.53 4.18 -18.48
N GLU A 207 3.41 3.89 -19.43
CA GLU A 207 4.72 3.29 -19.16
C GLU A 207 5.74 4.37 -18.78
N ASP A 208 6.89 3.98 -18.26
CA ASP A 208 7.93 4.94 -17.92
C ASP A 208 8.47 5.63 -19.19
N ASP A 209 8.83 6.90 -19.04
CA ASP A 209 9.31 7.76 -20.11
C ASP A 209 8.30 7.94 -21.28
N THR A 210 6.98 7.79 -21.00
CA THR A 210 5.90 8.07 -21.95
C THR A 210 5.06 9.29 -21.52
N PHE A 211 4.42 9.88 -22.53
CA PHE A 211 3.64 11.11 -22.40
C PHE A 211 2.22 10.91 -22.91
N ALA A 212 1.25 11.63 -22.35
CA ALA A 212 -0.05 11.75 -22.95
C ALA A 212 -0.46 13.25 -23.03
N LYS A 213 -1.03 13.62 -24.17
CA LYS A 213 -1.64 14.94 -24.41
C LYS A 213 -3.15 14.76 -24.49
N LEU A 214 -3.85 15.38 -23.55
CA LEU A 214 -5.31 15.41 -23.50
C LEU A 214 -5.75 16.77 -24.02
N THR A 215 -6.66 16.79 -25.00
CA THR A 215 -7.12 18.03 -25.63
C THR A 215 -8.64 18.06 -25.67
N PHE A 216 -9.25 19.20 -25.32
CA PHE A 216 -10.67 19.48 -25.51
C PHE A 216 -10.86 20.70 -26.39
N THR A 217 -11.53 20.52 -27.52
CA THR A 217 -11.73 21.57 -28.56
C THR A 217 -13.05 22.34 -28.37
N GLY A 218 -13.77 22.16 -27.25
CA GLY A 218 -15.10 22.71 -27.02
C GLY A 218 -16.25 21.80 -27.44
N SER A 219 -15.97 20.76 -28.23
CA SER A 219 -16.97 19.77 -28.68
C SER A 219 -16.52 18.34 -28.51
N GLU A 220 -15.23 18.06 -28.60
CA GLU A 220 -14.65 16.73 -28.57
C GLU A 220 -13.37 16.73 -27.74
N SER A 221 -13.14 15.66 -27.00
CA SER A 221 -11.88 15.41 -26.29
C SER A 221 -11.12 14.27 -26.92
N THR A 222 -9.80 14.46 -27.07
CA THR A 222 -8.86 13.47 -27.62
C THR A 222 -7.73 13.20 -26.66
N ILE A 223 -7.12 12.02 -26.77
CA ILE A 223 -5.94 11.62 -26.03
C ILE A 223 -4.94 11.06 -27.02
N GLU A 224 -3.76 11.66 -27.05
CA GLU A 224 -2.63 11.24 -27.89
C GLU A 224 -1.49 10.80 -26.97
N TYR A 225 -0.74 9.77 -27.35
CA TYR A 225 0.33 9.21 -26.56
C TYR A 225 1.66 9.26 -27.30
N PHE A 226 2.73 9.56 -26.59
CA PHE A 226 4.06 9.75 -27.19
C PHE A 226 5.13 9.05 -26.37
N ASP A 227 6.18 8.60 -27.04
CA ASP A 227 7.42 8.13 -26.43
C ASP A 227 8.36 9.30 -26.05
N GLN A 228 9.50 8.97 -25.49
CA GLN A 228 10.50 9.95 -25.06
C GLN A 228 11.11 10.73 -26.22
N GLU A 229 11.19 10.16 -27.41
CA GLU A 229 11.67 10.80 -28.63
C GLU A 229 10.61 11.68 -29.31
N GLY A 230 9.36 11.67 -28.82
CA GLY A 230 8.23 12.41 -29.38
C GLY A 230 7.51 11.67 -30.52
N GLY A 231 7.79 10.38 -30.69
CA GLY A 231 7.05 9.51 -31.61
C GLY A 231 5.68 9.16 -31.04
N GLU A 232 4.65 9.16 -31.89
CA GLU A 232 3.30 8.73 -31.48
C GLU A 232 3.28 7.21 -31.24
N ILE A 233 2.66 6.81 -30.11
CA ILE A 233 2.50 5.42 -29.68
C ILE A 233 1.04 5.08 -29.46
N HIS A 234 0.70 3.78 -29.49
CA HIS A 234 -0.66 3.29 -29.27
C HIS A 234 -0.65 2.24 -28.15
N PRO A 235 -0.71 2.67 -26.86
CA PRO A 235 -0.69 1.76 -25.73
C PRO A 235 -1.99 0.96 -25.61
N SER A 236 -1.91 -0.20 -24.95
CA SER A 236 -3.06 -1.07 -24.72
C SER A 236 -4.00 -0.49 -23.70
N VAL A 237 -5.31 -0.56 -23.98
CA VAL A 237 -6.36 -0.19 -23.04
C VAL A 237 -6.64 -1.34 -22.09
N THR A 238 -6.71 -1.05 -20.80
CA THR A 238 -7.08 -1.99 -19.74
C THR A 238 -8.48 -1.72 -19.27
N HIS A 239 -9.36 -2.74 -19.27
CA HIS A 239 -10.69 -2.65 -18.70
C HIS A 239 -10.69 -2.98 -17.21
N VAL A 240 -11.38 -2.19 -16.41
CA VAL A 240 -11.45 -2.30 -14.94
C VAL A 240 -12.76 -2.93 -14.50
N ASP A 241 -12.72 -4.20 -14.09
CA ASP A 241 -13.91 -4.99 -13.76
C ASP A 241 -14.37 -4.91 -12.29
N TRP A 242 -13.58 -4.32 -11.38
CA TRP A 242 -13.92 -4.31 -9.97
C TRP A 242 -15.08 -3.35 -9.63
N ASP A 243 -15.83 -3.72 -8.57
CA ASP A 243 -17.05 -3.02 -8.17
C ASP A 243 -16.73 -1.67 -7.51
N VAL A 244 -17.41 -0.60 -7.96
CA VAL A 244 -17.33 0.75 -7.36
C VAL A 244 -17.76 0.73 -5.89
N SER A 245 -18.68 -0.14 -5.50
CA SER A 245 -19.14 -0.31 -4.11
C SER A 245 -18.00 -0.73 -3.15
N ALA A 246 -16.91 -1.28 -3.68
CA ALA A 246 -15.71 -1.57 -2.89
C ALA A 246 -15.05 -0.30 -2.33
N ALA A 247 -15.25 0.84 -2.99
CA ALA A 247 -14.76 2.14 -2.56
C ALA A 247 -15.71 2.89 -1.60
N GLU A 248 -16.81 2.27 -1.18
CA GLU A 248 -17.78 2.81 -0.23
C GLU A 248 -17.73 2.05 1.09
N LYS A 249 -18.08 2.71 2.22
CA LYS A 249 -18.09 2.08 3.55
C LYS A 249 -19.16 0.99 3.72
N GLY A 250 -20.18 0.94 2.86
CA GLY A 250 -21.19 -0.11 2.86
C GLY A 250 -21.96 -0.27 4.18
N GLY A 251 -22.17 0.84 4.92
CA GLY A 251 -22.85 0.85 6.23
C GLY A 251 -21.91 0.67 7.44
N PHE A 252 -20.63 0.41 7.24
CA PHE A 252 -19.64 0.39 8.32
C PHE A 252 -19.23 1.82 8.74
N PRO A 253 -18.85 2.04 10.01
CA PRO A 253 -18.42 3.35 10.49
C PRO A 253 -17.10 3.80 9.86
N ASP A 254 -16.21 2.86 9.57
CA ASP A 254 -14.90 3.09 8.96
C ASP A 254 -14.54 1.99 7.95
N PHE A 255 -13.57 2.28 7.06
CA PHE A 255 -13.09 1.31 6.06
C PHE A 255 -12.33 0.16 6.72
N MET A 256 -11.54 0.41 7.75
CA MET A 256 -10.78 -0.64 8.42
C MET A 256 -11.70 -1.75 8.94
N LEU A 257 -12.81 -1.39 9.60
CA LEU A 257 -13.78 -2.39 10.06
C LEU A 257 -14.42 -3.16 8.90
N LYS A 258 -14.85 -2.45 7.84
CA LYS A 258 -15.37 -3.09 6.62
C LYS A 258 -14.37 -4.11 6.08
N GLU A 259 -13.11 -3.73 5.97
CA GLU A 259 -12.05 -4.55 5.38
C GLU A 259 -11.72 -5.77 6.26
N ILE A 260 -11.79 -5.64 7.59
CA ILE A 260 -11.71 -6.78 8.52
C ILE A 260 -12.88 -7.75 8.29
N TYR A 261 -14.12 -7.24 8.11
CA TYR A 261 -15.27 -8.08 7.80
C TYR A 261 -15.24 -8.68 6.38
N GLU A 262 -14.42 -8.17 5.49
CA GLU A 262 -14.16 -8.75 4.16
C GLU A 262 -13.07 -9.84 4.17
N GLU A 263 -12.35 -10.06 5.25
CA GLU A 263 -11.27 -11.06 5.36
C GLU A 263 -11.70 -12.49 5.03
N PRO A 264 -12.88 -12.99 5.48
CA PRO A 264 -13.36 -14.31 5.07
C PRO A 264 -13.49 -14.45 3.56
N ARG A 265 -14.01 -13.42 2.91
CA ARG A 265 -14.13 -13.36 1.45
C ARG A 265 -12.74 -13.30 0.80
N THR A 266 -11.83 -12.49 1.31
CA THR A 266 -10.46 -12.40 0.80
C THR A 266 -9.75 -13.75 0.81
N ILE A 267 -9.87 -14.54 1.88
CA ILE A 267 -9.32 -15.90 1.91
C ILE A 267 -9.94 -16.78 0.82
N ARG A 268 -11.27 -16.77 0.67
CA ARG A 268 -11.96 -17.55 -0.36
C ARG A 268 -11.50 -17.15 -1.77
N ASP A 269 -11.47 -15.85 -2.05
CA ASP A 269 -11.12 -15.30 -3.36
C ASP A 269 -9.63 -15.54 -3.70
N THR A 270 -8.73 -15.44 -2.71
CA THR A 270 -7.30 -15.77 -2.86
C THR A 270 -7.10 -17.23 -3.23
N LEU A 271 -7.93 -18.14 -2.70
CA LEU A 271 -7.83 -19.59 -2.93
C LEU A 271 -8.64 -20.07 -4.14
N ALA A 272 -9.59 -19.28 -4.63
CA ALA A 272 -10.50 -19.67 -5.70
C ALA A 272 -9.75 -20.04 -7.00
N GLY A 273 -10.04 -21.25 -7.51
CA GLY A 273 -9.43 -21.77 -8.73
C GLY A 273 -7.98 -22.26 -8.61
N ARG A 274 -7.38 -22.18 -7.41
CA ARG A 274 -5.95 -22.50 -7.19
C ARG A 274 -5.65 -23.98 -7.01
N MET A 275 -6.64 -24.81 -6.77
CA MET A 275 -6.47 -26.27 -6.63
C MET A 275 -7.20 -26.98 -7.76
N VAL A 276 -6.49 -27.45 -8.77
CA VAL A 276 -7.06 -28.16 -9.92
C VAL A 276 -6.42 -29.55 -10.00
N ASN A 277 -7.27 -30.59 -9.96
CA ASN A 277 -6.86 -32.00 -9.98
C ASN A 277 -5.78 -32.37 -8.92
N GLY A 278 -5.72 -31.61 -7.84
CA GLY A 278 -4.77 -31.83 -6.75
C GLY A 278 -3.40 -31.17 -6.94
N HIS A 279 -3.29 -30.28 -7.92
CA HIS A 279 -2.12 -29.46 -8.17
C HIS A 279 -2.45 -27.99 -7.93
N LEU A 280 -1.50 -27.27 -7.35
CA LEU A 280 -1.61 -25.83 -7.18
C LEU A 280 -1.39 -25.12 -8.53
N GLN A 281 -2.21 -24.09 -8.79
CA GLN A 281 -2.10 -23.23 -9.95
C GLN A 281 -1.94 -21.77 -9.53
N PHE A 282 -1.12 -21.03 -10.27
CA PHE A 282 -0.87 -19.62 -10.06
C PHE A 282 -1.34 -18.81 -11.26
N ASP A 283 -1.57 -17.49 -11.09
CA ASP A 283 -2.16 -16.66 -12.13
C ASP A 283 -1.21 -16.51 -13.33
N GLU A 284 0.04 -16.21 -13.03
CA GLU A 284 1.10 -16.06 -14.02
C GLU A 284 2.33 -16.84 -13.57
N LEU A 285 2.86 -17.70 -14.41
CA LEU A 285 4.04 -18.49 -14.10
C LEU A 285 4.82 -18.77 -15.39
N SER A 286 5.89 -18.03 -15.61
CA SER A 286 6.86 -18.30 -16.69
C SER A 286 7.92 -19.31 -16.29
N LEU A 287 8.11 -19.55 -14.96
CA LEU A 287 9.03 -20.56 -14.45
C LEU A 287 8.41 -21.96 -14.60
N ASN A 288 9.18 -22.88 -15.15
CA ASN A 288 8.75 -24.27 -15.19
C ASN A 288 9.06 -24.99 -13.86
N TYR A 289 8.48 -26.18 -13.68
CA TYR A 289 8.64 -26.96 -12.45
C TYR A 289 10.09 -27.39 -12.17
N ASP A 290 10.91 -27.62 -13.20
CA ASP A 290 12.32 -28.00 -13.03
C ASP A 290 13.14 -26.80 -12.52
N GLU A 291 12.87 -25.59 -13.00
CA GLU A 291 13.49 -24.37 -12.50
C GLU A 291 13.14 -24.13 -11.03
N LEU A 292 11.86 -24.29 -10.66
CA LEU A 292 11.43 -24.15 -9.26
C LEU A 292 12.01 -25.27 -8.36
N ALA A 293 12.13 -26.48 -8.88
CA ALA A 293 12.75 -27.60 -8.13
C ALA A 293 14.26 -27.41 -7.92
N ALA A 294 14.92 -26.65 -8.80
CA ALA A 294 16.35 -26.32 -8.69
C ALA A 294 16.65 -25.21 -7.68
N ILE A 295 15.64 -24.53 -7.16
CA ILE A 295 15.82 -23.46 -6.18
C ILE A 295 16.40 -24.04 -4.87
N ASP A 296 17.51 -23.49 -4.41
CA ASP A 296 18.22 -23.91 -3.19
C ASP A 296 18.21 -22.86 -2.07
N ARG A 297 17.75 -21.64 -2.38
CA ARG A 297 17.61 -20.52 -1.43
C ARG A 297 16.43 -19.65 -1.78
N VAL A 298 15.72 -19.17 -0.75
CA VAL A 298 14.62 -18.20 -0.91
C VAL A 298 14.96 -16.93 -0.12
N TYR A 299 14.80 -15.78 -0.75
CA TYR A 299 14.67 -14.49 -0.08
C TYR A 299 13.24 -13.97 -0.23
N ILE A 300 12.61 -13.55 0.87
CA ILE A 300 11.36 -12.81 0.83
C ILE A 300 11.68 -11.36 1.13
N ILE A 301 11.38 -10.47 0.18
CA ILE A 301 11.63 -9.03 0.31
C ILE A 301 10.31 -8.27 0.39
N ALA A 302 10.17 -7.42 1.38
CA ALA A 302 8.95 -6.66 1.61
C ALA A 302 9.18 -5.50 2.59
N CYS A 303 8.15 -4.65 2.77
CA CYS A 303 8.11 -3.59 3.78
C CYS A 303 6.88 -3.76 4.69
N GLY A 304 6.98 -3.33 5.96
CA GLY A 304 5.86 -3.25 6.90
C GLY A 304 5.10 -4.57 7.08
N THR A 305 3.78 -4.52 6.98
CA THR A 305 2.87 -5.66 7.11
C THR A 305 3.20 -6.81 6.15
N SER A 306 3.62 -6.51 4.92
CA SER A 306 4.05 -7.52 3.95
C SER A 306 5.33 -8.26 4.40
N TYR A 307 6.25 -7.58 5.08
CA TYR A 307 7.41 -8.18 5.70
C TYR A 307 7.00 -9.18 6.81
N HIS A 308 6.00 -8.84 7.63
CA HIS A 308 5.48 -9.75 8.65
C HIS A 308 4.82 -11.01 8.03
N ALA A 309 4.11 -10.88 6.91
CA ALA A 309 3.62 -12.02 6.15
C ALA A 309 4.77 -12.93 5.67
N GLY A 310 5.87 -12.33 5.22
CA GLY A 310 7.10 -13.04 4.86
C GLY A 310 7.68 -13.83 6.03
N LEU A 311 7.74 -13.26 7.22
CA LEU A 311 8.24 -13.96 8.43
C LEU A 311 7.41 -15.19 8.79
N ILE A 312 6.09 -15.16 8.56
CA ILE A 312 5.23 -16.35 8.73
C ILE A 312 5.61 -17.42 7.69
N ALA A 313 5.73 -17.00 6.43
CA ALA A 313 6.02 -17.89 5.31
C ALA A 313 7.40 -18.56 5.44
N LYS A 314 8.41 -17.89 5.97
CA LYS A 314 9.73 -18.45 6.26
C LYS A 314 9.60 -19.76 7.04
N ASN A 315 8.83 -19.76 8.13
CA ASN A 315 8.63 -20.95 8.95
C ASN A 315 8.06 -22.13 8.13
N LEU A 316 7.12 -21.83 7.21
CA LEU A 316 6.46 -22.85 6.39
C LEU A 316 7.36 -23.36 5.27
N ILE A 317 8.06 -22.46 4.57
CA ILE A 317 9.02 -22.83 3.51
C ILE A 317 10.11 -23.73 4.07
N GLU A 318 10.76 -23.33 5.15
CA GLU A 318 11.83 -24.12 5.77
C GLU A 318 11.32 -25.46 6.31
N ALA A 319 10.11 -25.49 6.91
CA ALA A 319 9.53 -26.73 7.44
C ALA A 319 9.17 -27.73 6.34
N TRP A 320 8.59 -27.28 5.23
CA TRP A 320 8.04 -28.18 4.21
C TRP A 320 9.00 -28.45 3.05
N SER A 321 9.82 -27.49 2.63
CA SER A 321 10.74 -27.66 1.50
C SER A 321 12.18 -27.96 1.92
N ARG A 322 12.56 -27.65 3.16
CA ARG A 322 13.94 -27.67 3.68
C ARG A 322 14.89 -26.76 2.90
N ILE A 323 14.36 -25.75 2.21
CA ILE A 323 15.13 -24.69 1.55
C ILE A 323 15.36 -23.58 2.58
N PRO A 324 16.60 -23.10 2.79
CA PRO A 324 16.88 -21.93 3.61
C PRO A 324 16.11 -20.71 3.09
N CYS A 325 15.40 -20.03 3.99
CA CYS A 325 14.61 -18.86 3.67
C CYS A 325 15.01 -17.68 4.57
N GLU A 326 15.37 -16.58 3.97
CA GLU A 326 15.62 -15.32 4.66
C GLU A 326 14.51 -14.31 4.32
N VAL A 327 14.12 -13.49 5.30
CA VAL A 327 13.12 -12.44 5.09
C VAL A 327 13.77 -11.11 5.41
N GLU A 328 13.71 -10.17 4.48
CA GLU A 328 14.40 -8.90 4.60
C GLU A 328 13.51 -7.71 4.29
N VAL A 329 13.78 -6.62 4.99
CA VAL A 329 13.20 -5.32 4.66
C VAL A 329 13.79 -4.89 3.31
N ALA A 330 12.93 -4.55 2.36
CA ALA A 330 13.34 -4.30 0.98
C ALA A 330 14.34 -3.13 0.86
N SER A 331 14.20 -2.07 1.68
CA SER A 331 15.14 -0.94 1.73
C SER A 331 16.58 -1.36 2.07
N GLU A 332 16.75 -2.40 2.92
CA GLU A 332 18.07 -2.85 3.36
C GLU A 332 18.68 -3.91 2.44
N PHE A 333 17.82 -4.71 1.78
CA PHE A 333 18.23 -5.86 0.98
C PHE A 333 19.29 -5.52 -0.07
N ARG A 334 19.07 -4.49 -0.88
CA ARG A 334 20.00 -4.11 -1.95
C ARG A 334 21.33 -3.57 -1.43
N TYR A 335 21.31 -2.80 -0.33
CA TYR A 335 22.51 -2.15 0.19
C TYR A 335 23.47 -3.10 0.91
N ARG A 336 22.95 -4.18 1.50
CA ARG A 336 23.81 -5.19 2.12
C ARG A 336 24.49 -6.13 1.11
N ASN A 337 24.20 -6.02 -0.18
CA ASN A 337 24.76 -6.86 -1.25
C ASN A 337 24.52 -8.36 -1.00
N PRO A 338 23.27 -8.85 -1.06
CA PRO A 338 22.90 -10.23 -0.73
C PRO A 338 23.61 -11.25 -1.63
N ILE A 339 23.81 -12.46 -1.10
CA ILE A 339 24.39 -13.58 -1.86
C ILE A 339 23.29 -14.18 -2.75
N ILE A 340 23.35 -13.87 -4.02
CA ILE A 340 22.39 -14.31 -5.04
C ILE A 340 23.10 -15.21 -6.05
N THR A 341 22.43 -16.29 -6.43
CA THR A 341 22.85 -17.24 -7.46
C THR A 341 21.69 -17.51 -8.43
N PRO A 342 21.90 -18.14 -9.59
CA PRO A 342 20.80 -18.51 -10.49
C PRO A 342 19.77 -19.47 -9.88
N SER A 343 20.11 -20.18 -8.79
CA SER A 343 19.21 -21.03 -8.01
C SER A 343 18.52 -20.30 -6.84
N THR A 344 18.69 -18.98 -6.72
CA THR A 344 18.00 -18.15 -5.73
C THR A 344 16.63 -17.72 -6.24
N LEU A 345 15.58 -17.92 -5.44
CA LEU A 345 14.26 -17.35 -5.63
C LEU A 345 14.09 -16.13 -4.73
N VAL A 346 13.79 -14.99 -5.33
CA VAL A 346 13.40 -13.78 -4.59
C VAL A 346 11.88 -13.65 -4.67
N VAL A 347 11.20 -13.67 -3.52
CA VAL A 347 9.75 -13.48 -3.41
C VAL A 347 9.48 -12.05 -2.97
N ALA A 348 8.94 -11.25 -3.87
CA ALA A 348 8.61 -9.86 -3.62
C ALA A 348 7.15 -9.72 -3.21
N VAL A 349 6.88 -9.15 -2.03
CA VAL A 349 5.53 -9.02 -1.49
C VAL A 349 5.17 -7.55 -1.34
N SER A 350 4.14 -7.11 -2.05
CA SER A 350 3.63 -5.73 -1.97
C SER A 350 2.14 -5.69 -2.31
N GLN A 351 1.32 -5.14 -1.41
CA GLN A 351 -0.12 -5.03 -1.65
C GLN A 351 -0.43 -4.19 -2.90
N SER A 352 0.17 -3.02 -3.04
CA SER A 352 0.00 -2.14 -4.20
C SER A 352 0.77 -2.60 -5.43
N GLY A 353 1.87 -3.33 -5.21
CA GLY A 353 2.83 -3.66 -6.26
C GLY A 353 3.62 -2.46 -6.79
N GLU A 354 3.62 -1.34 -6.04
CA GLU A 354 4.24 -0.05 -6.42
C GLU A 354 5.26 0.44 -5.39
N THR A 355 5.58 -0.36 -4.36
CA THR A 355 6.52 0.05 -3.30
C THR A 355 7.92 0.22 -3.87
N ALA A 356 8.46 1.45 -3.80
CA ALA A 356 9.73 1.82 -4.42
C ALA A 356 10.88 0.91 -3.99
N ASP A 357 11.09 0.74 -2.69
CA ASP A 357 12.14 -0.15 -2.16
C ASP A 357 12.02 -1.59 -2.66
N THR A 358 10.78 -2.12 -2.75
CA THR A 358 10.54 -3.49 -3.23
C THR A 358 10.91 -3.62 -4.70
N LEU A 359 10.56 -2.64 -5.54
CA LEU A 359 10.89 -2.61 -6.96
C LEU A 359 12.40 -2.49 -7.18
N ALA A 360 13.06 -1.59 -6.45
CA ALA A 360 14.51 -1.44 -6.53
C ALA A 360 15.24 -2.74 -6.13
N ALA A 361 14.74 -3.43 -5.09
CA ALA A 361 15.30 -4.71 -4.67
C ALA A 361 15.06 -5.83 -5.69
N ILE A 362 13.90 -5.88 -6.38
CA ILE A 362 13.63 -6.80 -7.50
C ILE A 362 14.66 -6.59 -8.61
N ARG A 363 14.85 -5.34 -9.04
CA ARG A 363 15.76 -4.98 -10.14
C ARG A 363 17.21 -5.38 -9.81
N ASP A 364 17.68 -5.08 -8.59
CA ASP A 364 19.01 -5.52 -8.12
C ASP A 364 19.15 -7.04 -8.12
N ALA A 365 18.14 -7.77 -7.62
CA ALA A 365 18.13 -9.22 -7.59
C ALA A 365 18.18 -9.83 -9.01
N ARG A 366 17.42 -9.29 -9.97
CA ARG A 366 17.40 -9.73 -11.37
C ARG A 366 18.75 -9.50 -12.05
N ILE A 367 19.38 -8.34 -11.85
CA ILE A 367 20.73 -8.06 -12.37
C ILE A 367 21.74 -9.10 -11.87
N LYS A 368 21.58 -9.58 -10.62
CA LYS A 368 22.42 -10.62 -10.02
C LYS A 368 22.04 -12.05 -10.45
N GLY A 369 20.99 -12.23 -11.25
CA GLY A 369 20.56 -13.51 -11.83
C GLY A 369 19.53 -14.29 -11.01
N ALA A 370 18.89 -13.71 -10.00
CA ALA A 370 17.80 -14.34 -9.26
C ALA A 370 16.56 -14.56 -10.15
N LYS A 371 15.78 -15.60 -9.82
CA LYS A 371 14.38 -15.72 -10.24
C LYS A 371 13.51 -14.90 -9.29
N VAL A 372 12.49 -14.23 -9.82
CA VAL A 372 11.60 -13.36 -9.03
C VAL A 372 10.16 -13.87 -9.06
N PHE A 373 9.52 -13.93 -7.89
CA PHE A 373 8.13 -14.29 -7.73
C PHE A 373 7.37 -13.18 -7.00
N GLY A 374 6.34 -12.60 -7.64
CA GLY A 374 5.55 -11.50 -7.11
C GLY A 374 4.30 -11.96 -6.36
N ILE A 375 4.00 -11.33 -5.23
CA ILE A 375 2.73 -11.46 -4.52
C ILE A 375 2.14 -10.06 -4.37
N THR A 376 1.05 -9.78 -5.08
CA THR A 376 0.45 -8.45 -5.12
C THR A 376 -1.08 -8.53 -5.21
N ASN A 377 -1.76 -7.40 -4.90
CA ASN A 377 -3.22 -7.30 -5.07
C ASN A 377 -3.60 -6.68 -6.41
N VAL A 378 -2.70 -5.90 -7.02
CA VAL A 378 -2.99 -5.11 -8.21
C VAL A 378 -2.48 -5.82 -9.46
N VAL A 379 -3.43 -6.22 -10.33
CA VAL A 379 -3.12 -6.85 -11.62
C VAL A 379 -2.34 -5.86 -12.50
N GLY A 380 -1.27 -6.35 -13.12
CA GLY A 380 -0.43 -5.54 -14.00
C GLY A 380 0.39 -4.46 -13.28
N SER A 381 0.52 -4.52 -11.94
CA SER A 381 1.40 -3.62 -11.18
C SER A 381 2.88 -3.80 -11.56
N PRO A 382 3.76 -2.83 -11.29
CA PRO A 382 5.19 -2.97 -11.56
C PRO A 382 5.81 -4.24 -10.97
N VAL A 383 5.48 -4.61 -9.72
CA VAL A 383 5.95 -5.88 -9.12
C VAL A 383 5.50 -7.08 -9.96
N ALA A 384 4.25 -7.08 -10.45
CA ALA A 384 3.76 -8.17 -11.30
C ALA A 384 4.51 -8.25 -12.64
N ARG A 385 4.69 -7.11 -13.31
CA ARG A 385 5.38 -7.06 -14.60
C ARG A 385 6.88 -7.43 -14.53
N GLU A 386 7.52 -7.11 -13.41
CA GLU A 386 8.94 -7.39 -13.21
C GLU A 386 9.20 -8.77 -12.58
N SER A 387 8.18 -9.61 -12.39
CA SER A 387 8.29 -10.96 -11.82
C SER A 387 8.21 -12.05 -12.89
N ASP A 388 8.89 -13.19 -12.63
CA ASP A 388 8.84 -14.39 -13.46
C ASP A 388 7.64 -15.30 -13.10
N GLY A 389 6.95 -15.01 -12.03
CA GLY A 389 5.70 -15.64 -11.62
C GLY A 389 4.95 -14.76 -10.63
N VAL A 390 3.62 -14.81 -10.64
CA VAL A 390 2.77 -13.94 -9.80
C VAL A 390 1.62 -14.71 -9.16
N ILE A 391 1.31 -14.36 -7.92
CA ILE A 391 0.04 -14.69 -7.27
C ILE A 391 -0.67 -13.39 -6.92
N TYR A 392 -1.86 -13.17 -7.49
CA TYR A 392 -2.74 -12.10 -7.08
C TYR A 392 -3.59 -12.53 -5.88
N ILE A 393 -3.59 -11.71 -4.81
CA ILE A 393 -4.32 -12.05 -3.57
C ILE A 393 -5.82 -11.80 -3.68
N LYS A 394 -6.30 -11.12 -4.73
CA LYS A 394 -7.73 -10.89 -5.04
C LYS A 394 -8.53 -10.31 -3.88
N ALA A 395 -7.89 -9.46 -3.06
CA ALA A 395 -8.51 -8.85 -1.88
C ALA A 395 -9.43 -7.66 -2.21
N ASN A 396 -9.72 -7.40 -3.51
CA ASN A 396 -10.38 -6.17 -3.95
C ASN A 396 -9.63 -4.91 -3.48
N LYS A 397 -10.25 -3.73 -3.62
CA LYS A 397 -9.65 -2.48 -3.15
C LYS A 397 -9.60 -2.46 -1.62
N GLU A 398 -8.46 -2.06 -1.07
CA GLU A 398 -8.22 -1.80 0.35
C GLU A 398 -7.87 -0.32 0.50
N ILE A 399 -8.65 0.42 1.31
CA ILE A 399 -8.64 1.89 1.39
C ILE A 399 -8.05 2.37 2.70
N ALA A 400 -8.37 1.71 3.83
CA ALA A 400 -7.75 2.03 5.11
C ALA A 400 -6.23 1.97 4.98
N VAL A 401 -5.53 2.95 5.54
CA VAL A 401 -4.06 3.03 5.43
C VAL A 401 -3.40 1.81 6.06
N ALA A 402 -3.84 1.43 7.26
CA ALA A 402 -3.39 0.20 7.91
C ALA A 402 -3.92 -1.04 7.14
N ALA A 403 -3.02 -1.91 6.71
CA ALA A 403 -3.37 -3.13 5.98
C ALA A 403 -4.03 -4.17 6.90
N THR A 404 -5.10 -4.81 6.43
CA THR A 404 -5.86 -5.86 7.14
C THR A 404 -6.08 -7.06 6.24
N LYS A 405 -7.11 -7.04 5.39
CA LYS A 405 -7.46 -8.15 4.49
C LYS A 405 -6.36 -8.52 3.51
N SER A 406 -5.58 -7.57 3.04
CA SER A 406 -4.44 -7.83 2.16
C SER A 406 -3.35 -8.63 2.86
N PHE A 407 -3.12 -8.41 4.16
CA PHE A 407 -2.18 -9.21 4.96
C PHE A 407 -2.59 -10.70 4.98
N LEU A 408 -3.86 -10.99 5.28
CA LEU A 408 -4.35 -12.37 5.29
C LEU A 408 -4.26 -13.02 3.90
N GLY A 409 -4.59 -12.27 2.84
CA GLY A 409 -4.39 -12.71 1.46
C GLY A 409 -2.93 -13.02 1.14
N GLN A 410 -2.00 -12.18 1.59
CA GLN A 410 -0.55 -12.43 1.43
C GLN A 410 -0.09 -13.67 2.20
N VAL A 411 -0.54 -13.85 3.44
CA VAL A 411 -0.24 -15.07 4.22
C VAL A 411 -0.75 -16.32 3.51
N ALA A 412 -1.97 -16.29 2.97
CA ALA A 412 -2.53 -17.41 2.21
C ALA A 412 -1.76 -17.68 0.91
N ALA A 413 -1.41 -16.64 0.14
CA ALA A 413 -0.62 -16.76 -1.09
C ALA A 413 0.79 -17.33 -0.83
N LEU A 414 1.48 -16.80 0.17
CA LEU A 414 2.79 -17.29 0.60
C LEU A 414 2.74 -18.74 1.11
N THR A 415 1.66 -19.11 1.80
CA THR A 415 1.43 -20.50 2.26
C THR A 415 1.27 -21.44 1.07
N MET A 416 0.57 -21.04 0.01
CA MET A 416 0.47 -21.84 -1.23
C MET A 416 1.83 -21.98 -1.92
N LEU A 417 2.63 -20.93 -1.97
CA LEU A 417 4.01 -21.02 -2.51
C LEU A 417 4.87 -21.99 -1.67
N ALA A 418 4.77 -21.92 -0.34
CA ALA A 418 5.45 -22.88 0.54
C ALA A 418 5.01 -24.32 0.31
N MET A 419 3.69 -24.55 0.07
CA MET A 419 3.17 -25.89 -0.29
C MET A 419 3.76 -26.37 -1.61
N LEU A 420 3.83 -25.51 -2.64
CA LEU A 420 4.42 -25.85 -3.94
C LEU A 420 5.89 -26.24 -3.79
N LEU A 421 6.70 -25.41 -3.14
CA LEU A 421 8.11 -25.70 -2.90
C LEU A 421 8.28 -27.00 -2.08
N GLY A 422 7.43 -27.21 -1.06
CA GLY A 422 7.40 -28.44 -0.27
C GLY A 422 7.09 -29.68 -1.12
N GLN A 423 6.18 -29.58 -2.09
CA GLN A 423 5.85 -30.65 -3.03
C GLN A 423 7.03 -30.98 -3.96
N LEU A 424 7.62 -29.95 -4.56
CA LEU A 424 8.74 -30.09 -5.51
C LEU A 424 9.97 -30.71 -4.84
N ARG A 425 10.18 -30.43 -3.57
CA ARG A 425 11.30 -31.00 -2.76
C ARG A 425 10.95 -32.32 -2.10
N GLY A 426 9.74 -32.86 -2.31
CA GLY A 426 9.31 -34.13 -1.73
C GLY A 426 8.99 -34.08 -0.22
N GLY A 427 8.92 -32.90 0.39
CA GLY A 427 8.54 -32.72 1.78
C GLY A 427 7.04 -32.80 2.03
N LEU A 428 6.23 -32.57 1.00
CA LEU A 428 4.78 -32.72 1.03
C LEU A 428 4.27 -33.61 -0.09
N THR A 429 3.40 -34.55 0.24
CA THR A 429 2.68 -35.35 -0.75
C THR A 429 1.44 -34.60 -1.27
N THR A 430 0.95 -34.96 -2.44
CA THR A 430 -0.28 -34.38 -3.01
C THR A 430 -1.48 -34.52 -2.05
N ALA A 431 -1.57 -35.63 -1.29
CA ALA A 431 -2.63 -35.81 -0.31
C ALA A 431 -2.52 -34.82 0.87
N GLN A 432 -1.31 -34.58 1.35
CA GLN A 432 -1.06 -33.55 2.40
C GLN A 432 -1.39 -32.15 1.90
N ILE A 433 -1.02 -31.80 0.67
CA ILE A 433 -1.35 -30.49 0.08
C ILE A 433 -2.86 -30.30 0.00
N ARG A 434 -3.61 -31.30 -0.47
CA ARG A 434 -5.08 -31.21 -0.52
C ARG A 434 -5.69 -31.00 0.86
N MET A 435 -5.15 -31.69 1.88
CA MET A 435 -5.59 -31.54 3.27
C MET A 435 -5.28 -30.12 3.79
N LEU A 436 -4.04 -29.67 3.66
CA LEU A 436 -3.60 -28.35 4.11
C LEU A 436 -4.38 -27.23 3.39
N PHE A 437 -4.59 -27.36 2.08
CA PHE A 437 -5.36 -26.38 1.30
C PHE A 437 -6.80 -26.27 1.78
N ARG A 438 -7.45 -27.40 2.11
CA ARG A 438 -8.80 -27.40 2.68
C ARG A 438 -8.81 -26.77 4.07
N GLU A 439 -7.91 -27.15 4.97
CA GLU A 439 -7.82 -26.56 6.31
C GLU A 439 -7.56 -25.05 6.25
N MET A 440 -6.77 -24.57 5.27
CA MET A 440 -6.58 -23.14 5.02
C MET A 440 -7.87 -22.48 4.53
N ALA A 441 -8.63 -23.12 3.63
CA ALA A 441 -9.92 -22.60 3.18
C ALA A 441 -10.95 -22.51 4.32
N ASP A 442 -10.95 -23.47 5.24
CA ASP A 442 -11.83 -23.51 6.41
C ASP A 442 -11.56 -22.32 7.37
N THR A 443 -10.37 -21.70 7.32
CA THR A 443 -10.09 -20.50 8.13
C THR A 443 -11.01 -19.32 7.83
N ALA A 444 -11.58 -19.24 6.62
CA ALA A 444 -12.58 -18.23 6.30
C ALA A 444 -13.83 -18.34 7.19
N GLN A 445 -14.31 -19.56 7.45
CA GLN A 445 -15.41 -19.79 8.38
C GLN A 445 -15.01 -19.51 9.83
N HIS A 446 -13.78 -19.82 10.22
CA HIS A 446 -13.27 -19.50 11.56
C HIS A 446 -13.20 -17.99 11.79
N ILE A 447 -12.82 -17.20 10.78
CA ILE A 447 -12.86 -15.73 10.86
C ILE A 447 -14.31 -15.24 11.04
N GLU A 448 -15.28 -15.79 10.29
CA GLU A 448 -16.71 -15.45 10.48
C GLU A 448 -17.19 -15.73 11.91
N GLN A 449 -16.72 -16.82 12.53
CA GLN A 449 -17.03 -17.13 13.92
C GLN A 449 -16.44 -16.10 14.90
N ILE A 450 -15.20 -15.66 14.68
CA ILE A 450 -14.56 -14.60 15.49
C ILE A 450 -15.34 -13.29 15.35
N LEU A 451 -15.73 -12.92 14.13
CA LEU A 451 -16.45 -11.69 13.84
C LEU A 451 -17.92 -11.67 14.34
N ALA A 452 -18.48 -12.84 14.63
CA ALA A 452 -19.85 -12.97 15.13
C ALA A 452 -20.00 -12.46 16.59
N ASP A 453 -18.93 -12.50 17.38
CA ASP A 453 -18.92 -11.95 18.76
C ASP A 453 -17.54 -11.35 19.06
N THR A 454 -17.47 -10.01 19.10
CA THR A 454 -16.25 -9.24 19.39
C THR A 454 -16.20 -8.68 20.79
N SER A 455 -17.16 -9.00 21.66
CA SER A 455 -17.33 -8.41 22.97
C SER A 455 -16.08 -8.54 23.87
N ALA A 456 -15.43 -9.70 23.87
CA ALA A 456 -14.20 -9.93 24.64
C ALA A 456 -13.02 -9.09 24.11
N ILE A 457 -13.00 -8.79 22.81
CA ILE A 457 -11.97 -7.93 22.20
C ILE A 457 -12.20 -6.49 22.63
N GLU A 458 -13.44 -6.00 22.57
CA GLU A 458 -13.83 -4.66 22.98
C GLU A 458 -13.53 -4.42 24.48
N GLU A 459 -13.86 -5.39 25.34
CA GLU A 459 -13.58 -5.32 26.78
C GLU A 459 -12.08 -5.20 27.04
N ALA A 460 -11.25 -6.05 26.42
CA ALA A 460 -9.80 -6.01 26.55
C ALA A 460 -9.20 -4.69 26.02
N ALA A 461 -9.71 -4.19 24.88
CA ALA A 461 -9.28 -2.94 24.29
C ALA A 461 -9.57 -1.74 25.20
N LEU A 462 -10.77 -1.69 25.80
CA LEU A 462 -11.14 -0.63 26.74
C LEU A 462 -10.28 -0.63 27.99
N ALA A 463 -9.85 -1.80 28.48
CA ALA A 463 -8.94 -1.92 29.62
C ALA A 463 -7.53 -1.37 29.31
N CYS A 464 -7.12 -1.40 28.05
CA CYS A 464 -5.78 -0.97 27.62
C CYS A 464 -5.73 0.45 27.02
N LYS A 465 -6.86 1.11 26.76
CA LYS A 465 -6.95 2.36 25.98
C LYS A 465 -6.12 3.53 26.52
N ASP A 466 -5.93 3.61 27.84
CA ASP A 466 -5.24 4.73 28.48
C ASP A 466 -3.73 4.48 28.65
N ALA A 467 -3.25 3.29 28.28
CA ALA A 467 -1.85 2.94 28.34
C ALA A 467 -1.01 3.81 27.37
N GLN A 468 0.24 4.06 27.73
CA GLN A 468 1.20 4.77 26.86
C GLN A 468 2.04 3.79 26.06
N ASN A 469 2.29 2.60 26.60
CA ASN A 469 3.11 1.55 26.02
C ASN A 469 2.37 0.21 26.10
N ALA A 470 2.71 -0.72 25.21
CA ALA A 470 2.26 -2.11 25.26
C ALA A 470 3.31 -3.04 24.70
N LEU A 471 3.38 -4.26 25.23
CA LEU A 471 4.21 -5.32 24.66
C LEU A 471 3.33 -6.43 24.07
N PHE A 472 3.78 -6.95 22.93
CA PHE A 472 3.20 -8.10 22.27
C PHE A 472 4.20 -9.25 22.33
N ILE A 473 3.81 -10.40 22.86
CA ILE A 473 4.70 -11.54 23.00
C ILE A 473 4.09 -12.86 22.51
N GLY A 474 4.92 -13.71 21.94
CA GLY A 474 4.53 -15.03 21.47
C GLY A 474 5.75 -15.91 21.21
N ARG A 475 5.54 -17.15 20.77
CA ARG A 475 6.61 -18.05 20.36
C ARG A 475 6.32 -18.70 19.01
N GLY A 476 7.37 -19.01 18.25
CA GLY A 476 7.23 -19.57 16.91
C GLY A 476 6.40 -18.61 16.02
N ILE A 477 5.39 -19.15 15.35
CA ILE A 477 4.47 -18.34 14.52
C ILE A 477 3.76 -17.27 15.37
N GLY A 478 3.42 -17.57 16.63
CA GLY A 478 2.83 -16.62 17.56
C GLY A 478 3.67 -15.36 17.77
N SER A 479 5.00 -15.46 17.79
CA SER A 479 5.85 -14.25 17.87
C SER A 479 5.77 -13.39 16.61
N THR A 480 5.64 -14.00 15.45
CA THR A 480 5.50 -13.28 14.18
C THR A 480 4.16 -12.56 14.09
N ILE A 481 3.09 -13.19 14.56
CA ILE A 481 1.76 -12.56 14.65
C ILE A 481 1.80 -11.33 15.56
N CYS A 482 2.56 -11.37 16.66
CA CYS A 482 2.75 -10.26 17.58
C CYS A 482 3.40 -9.04 16.92
N TYR A 483 4.33 -9.22 15.97
CA TYR A 483 4.90 -8.08 15.21
C TYR A 483 3.81 -7.34 14.45
N GLU A 484 2.89 -8.07 13.80
CA GLU A 484 1.78 -7.45 13.08
C GLU A 484 0.79 -6.75 14.02
N GLY A 485 0.41 -7.38 15.14
CA GLY A 485 -0.46 -6.76 16.14
C GLY A 485 0.12 -5.47 16.73
N ALA A 486 1.42 -5.47 17.06
CA ALA A 486 2.11 -4.28 17.56
C ALA A 486 2.19 -3.18 16.49
N LEU A 487 2.40 -3.54 15.21
CA LEU A 487 2.39 -2.59 14.11
C LEU A 487 1.01 -1.94 13.97
N LYS A 488 -0.07 -2.72 13.92
CA LYS A 488 -1.44 -2.19 13.82
C LYS A 488 -1.75 -1.23 14.97
N LEU A 489 -1.41 -1.61 16.20
CA LEU A 489 -1.69 -0.76 17.36
C LEU A 489 -0.97 0.58 17.28
N LYS A 490 0.33 0.60 16.96
CA LYS A 490 1.09 1.86 16.86
C LYS A 490 0.65 2.74 15.68
N GLU A 491 0.29 2.15 14.54
CA GLU A 491 -0.10 2.88 13.34
C GLU A 491 -1.36 3.73 13.57
N ILE A 492 -2.38 3.17 14.20
CA ILE A 492 -3.71 3.79 14.25
C ILE A 492 -4.07 4.42 15.60
N SER A 493 -3.48 3.95 16.71
CA SER A 493 -3.76 4.48 18.04
C SER A 493 -2.68 5.41 18.60
N TYR A 494 -1.50 5.43 17.95
CA TYR A 494 -0.29 6.15 18.39
C TYR A 494 0.24 5.70 19.76
N LEU A 495 -0.21 4.55 20.24
CA LEU A 495 0.32 3.90 21.43
C LEU A 495 1.64 3.22 21.04
N HIS A 496 2.71 3.47 21.81
CA HIS A 496 3.99 2.83 21.55
C HIS A 496 3.91 1.33 21.85
N ALA A 497 3.93 0.52 20.82
CA ALA A 497 3.80 -0.93 20.92
C ALA A 497 5.02 -1.64 20.30
N GLU A 498 5.58 -2.59 21.02
CA GLU A 498 6.68 -3.43 20.55
C GLU A 498 6.32 -4.91 20.64
N ALA A 499 6.95 -5.72 19.79
CA ALA A 499 6.77 -7.16 19.83
C ALA A 499 8.09 -7.88 20.02
N TYR A 500 8.07 -8.95 20.82
CA TYR A 500 9.23 -9.78 21.09
C TYR A 500 8.88 -11.27 21.05
N ALA A 501 9.83 -12.09 20.63
CA ALA A 501 9.77 -13.50 20.97
C ALA A 501 9.74 -13.61 22.49
N ALA A 502 8.73 -14.30 23.07
CA ALA A 502 8.48 -14.27 24.51
C ALA A 502 9.70 -14.72 25.37
N GLY A 503 10.60 -15.52 24.80
CA GLY A 503 11.86 -15.90 25.47
C GLY A 503 12.82 -14.73 25.64
N GLU A 504 12.81 -13.75 24.74
CA GLU A 504 13.69 -12.57 24.76
C GLU A 504 13.29 -11.54 25.82
N MET A 505 12.09 -11.64 26.41
CA MET A 505 11.65 -10.75 27.48
C MET A 505 12.65 -10.62 28.62
N LYS A 506 13.33 -11.73 28.96
CA LYS A 506 14.30 -11.79 30.07
C LYS A 506 15.61 -11.06 29.76
N HIS A 507 15.89 -10.75 28.50
CA HIS A 507 17.14 -10.16 28.04
C HIS A 507 17.09 -8.64 27.88
N GLY A 508 16.09 -8.00 28.51
CA GLY A 508 15.94 -6.54 28.52
C GLY A 508 14.50 -6.06 28.66
N PRO A 509 13.58 -6.42 27.75
CA PRO A 509 12.22 -5.84 27.70
C PRO A 509 11.41 -5.99 28.99
N ILE A 510 11.65 -7.04 29.77
CA ILE A 510 10.97 -7.28 31.04
C ILE A 510 11.19 -6.15 32.07
N ALA A 511 12.24 -5.34 31.91
CA ALA A 511 12.51 -4.18 32.75
C ALA A 511 11.48 -3.05 32.57
N LEU A 512 10.69 -3.07 31.49
CA LEU A 512 9.63 -2.09 31.22
C LEU A 512 8.34 -2.39 31.97
N LEU A 513 8.18 -3.62 32.51
CA LEU A 513 6.95 -4.06 33.14
C LEU A 513 6.79 -3.43 34.52
N ASP A 514 5.63 -2.84 34.74
CA ASP A 514 5.15 -2.34 36.03
C ASP A 514 3.67 -2.70 36.20
N GLU A 515 3.05 -2.22 37.29
CA GLU A 515 1.66 -2.53 37.63
C GLU A 515 0.70 -2.01 36.54
N GLY A 516 -0.08 -2.90 35.96
CA GLY A 516 -1.06 -2.58 34.93
C GLY A 516 -0.48 -2.42 33.53
N PHE A 517 0.81 -2.67 33.30
CA PHE A 517 1.42 -2.58 31.96
C PHE A 517 0.80 -3.62 31.02
N PRO A 518 0.21 -3.22 29.86
CA PRO A 518 -0.42 -4.16 28.94
C PRO A 518 0.58 -5.08 28.25
N VAL A 519 0.36 -6.38 28.36
CA VAL A 519 1.08 -7.43 27.63
C VAL A 519 0.07 -8.27 26.85
N ILE A 520 0.10 -8.15 25.54
CA ILE A 520 -0.75 -8.91 24.63
C ILE A 520 -0.03 -10.16 24.20
N VAL A 521 -0.64 -11.33 24.38
CA VAL A 521 0.02 -12.63 24.21
C VAL A 521 -0.71 -13.48 23.19
N VAL A 522 -0.01 -13.95 22.17
CA VAL A 522 -0.50 -15.02 21.29
C VAL A 522 -0.19 -16.37 21.92
N ALA A 523 -1.20 -16.96 22.58
CA ALA A 523 -1.13 -18.19 23.36
C ALA A 523 -2.00 -19.31 22.76
N THR A 524 -1.97 -19.47 21.45
CA THR A 524 -2.67 -20.56 20.74
C THR A 524 -2.04 -21.92 21.06
N LYS A 525 -2.85 -22.99 21.00
CA LYS A 525 -2.34 -24.37 21.19
C LYS A 525 -1.33 -24.70 20.09
N SER A 526 -0.07 -24.79 20.49
CA SER A 526 1.10 -25.00 19.64
C SER A 526 2.15 -25.85 20.39
N PRO A 527 3.19 -26.34 19.71
CA PRO A 527 4.28 -27.04 20.39
C PRO A 527 5.01 -26.22 21.47
N THR A 528 4.87 -24.89 21.43
CA THR A 528 5.51 -23.96 22.37
C THR A 528 4.57 -23.42 23.44
N TYR A 529 3.32 -23.88 23.50
CA TYR A 529 2.28 -23.36 24.39
C TYR A 529 2.72 -23.30 25.85
N ASP A 530 3.24 -24.39 26.44
CA ASP A 530 3.67 -24.41 27.85
C ASP A 530 4.77 -23.39 28.16
N LYS A 531 5.60 -23.07 27.16
CA LYS A 531 6.62 -22.02 27.28
C LYS A 531 6.01 -20.62 27.25
N VAL A 532 4.94 -20.43 26.48
CA VAL A 532 4.17 -19.17 26.48
C VAL A 532 3.53 -18.97 27.84
N ILE A 533 2.88 -19.99 28.42
CA ILE A 533 2.30 -19.93 29.78
C ILE A 533 3.35 -19.50 30.82
N SER A 534 4.55 -20.10 30.77
CA SER A 534 5.65 -19.70 31.68
C SER A 534 6.03 -18.21 31.51
N ASN A 535 6.06 -17.72 30.26
CA ASN A 535 6.36 -16.30 30.01
C ASN A 535 5.22 -15.37 30.49
N ILE A 536 3.96 -15.79 30.38
CA ILE A 536 2.82 -15.04 30.96
C ILE A 536 2.99 -14.93 32.47
N GLN A 537 3.32 -16.01 33.16
CA GLN A 537 3.54 -16.00 34.61
C GLN A 537 4.67 -15.04 35.02
N GLU A 538 5.74 -14.95 34.23
CA GLU A 538 6.85 -14.00 34.43
C GLU A 538 6.39 -12.54 34.32
N CYS A 539 5.49 -12.24 33.37
CA CYS A 539 4.88 -10.92 33.23
C CYS A 539 3.92 -10.61 34.40
N LYS A 540 3.06 -11.56 34.75
CA LYS A 540 2.12 -11.43 35.87
C LYS A 540 2.82 -11.22 37.20
N ALA A 541 3.97 -11.87 37.44
CA ALA A 541 4.77 -11.67 38.64
C ALA A 541 5.30 -10.22 38.82
N ARG A 542 5.18 -9.38 37.79
CA ARG A 542 5.57 -7.95 37.78
C ARG A 542 4.38 -7.00 37.69
N GLY A 543 3.18 -7.53 37.90
CA GLY A 543 1.96 -6.72 37.89
C GLY A 543 1.39 -6.42 36.49
N ALA A 544 1.92 -7.02 35.42
CA ALA A 544 1.42 -6.77 34.07
C ALA A 544 -0.06 -7.15 33.91
N LEU A 545 -0.79 -6.34 33.13
CA LEU A 545 -2.14 -6.65 32.65
C LEU A 545 -2.01 -7.50 31.38
N VAL A 546 -2.45 -8.76 31.46
CA VAL A 546 -2.27 -9.73 30.36
C VAL A 546 -3.56 -9.95 29.58
N VAL A 547 -3.48 -9.71 28.26
CA VAL A 547 -4.53 -10.04 27.27
C VAL A 547 -4.04 -11.22 26.44
N ALA A 548 -4.72 -12.35 26.48
CA ALA A 548 -4.31 -13.56 25.77
C ALA A 548 -5.25 -13.88 24.62
N ILE A 549 -4.67 -14.05 23.40
CA ILE A 549 -5.36 -14.67 22.26
C ILE A 549 -5.14 -16.18 22.38
N ALA A 550 -6.20 -16.92 22.66
CA ALA A 550 -6.12 -18.33 23.00
C ALA A 550 -7.02 -19.22 22.13
N THR A 551 -6.72 -20.51 22.07
CA THR A 551 -7.57 -21.46 21.36
C THR A 551 -8.81 -21.77 22.17
N GLU A 552 -9.98 -21.82 21.52
CA GLU A 552 -11.25 -22.18 22.12
C GLU A 552 -11.16 -23.50 22.93
N GLY A 553 -11.77 -23.48 24.11
CA GLY A 553 -11.73 -24.61 25.07
C GLY A 553 -10.48 -24.70 25.92
N ASP A 554 -9.58 -23.71 25.87
CA ASP A 554 -8.42 -23.63 26.76
C ASP A 554 -8.80 -23.00 28.10
N GLU A 555 -9.09 -23.83 29.10
CA GLU A 555 -9.40 -23.39 30.47
C GLU A 555 -8.13 -23.06 31.30
N GLU A 556 -6.97 -23.53 30.89
CA GLU A 556 -5.71 -23.25 31.62
C GLU A 556 -5.32 -21.79 31.50
N ILE A 557 -5.47 -21.18 30.31
CA ILE A 557 -5.11 -19.79 30.08
C ILE A 557 -5.84 -18.81 30.99
N LYS A 558 -7.10 -19.11 31.36
CA LYS A 558 -7.90 -18.28 32.29
C LYS A 558 -7.26 -18.09 33.66
N LYS A 559 -6.39 -18.99 34.06
CA LYS A 559 -5.69 -18.90 35.35
C LYS A 559 -4.52 -17.91 35.32
N HIS A 560 -4.11 -17.48 34.12
CA HIS A 560 -2.87 -16.76 33.89
C HIS A 560 -3.06 -15.41 33.24
N ALA A 561 -4.18 -15.17 32.54
CA ALA A 561 -4.49 -13.92 31.87
C ALA A 561 -5.65 -13.19 32.53
N ASP A 562 -5.65 -11.85 32.44
CA ASP A 562 -6.74 -10.99 32.94
C ASP A 562 -7.89 -10.96 31.93
N TYR A 563 -7.58 -10.95 30.65
CA TYR A 563 -8.53 -11.01 29.53
C TYR A 563 -8.15 -12.13 28.59
N VAL A 564 -9.13 -12.91 28.15
CA VAL A 564 -8.92 -14.01 27.21
C VAL A 564 -9.85 -13.86 26.02
N ILE A 565 -9.26 -13.76 24.85
CA ILE A 565 -9.95 -13.71 23.57
C ILE A 565 -9.81 -15.08 22.90
N TYR A 566 -10.89 -15.81 22.77
CA TYR A 566 -10.87 -17.14 22.16
C TYR A 566 -11.01 -17.09 20.65
N ILE A 567 -10.22 -17.91 19.98
CA ILE A 567 -10.32 -18.16 18.53
C ILE A 567 -10.55 -19.66 18.27
N PRO A 568 -11.24 -20.03 17.19
CA PRO A 568 -11.45 -21.42 16.81
C PRO A 568 -10.12 -22.18 16.68
N LYS A 569 -10.17 -23.49 16.96
CA LYS A 569 -9.00 -24.36 16.88
C LYS A 569 -8.59 -24.56 15.42
N VAL A 570 -7.38 -24.20 15.07
CA VAL A 570 -6.75 -24.43 13.77
C VAL A 570 -5.40 -25.15 13.95
N ARG A 571 -4.86 -25.68 12.84
CA ARG A 571 -3.47 -26.13 12.82
C ARG A 571 -2.54 -24.94 13.04
N ASP A 572 -1.47 -25.12 13.81
CA ASP A 572 -0.53 -24.04 14.18
C ASP A 572 -0.03 -23.22 12.96
N CYS A 573 0.23 -23.87 11.82
CA CYS A 573 0.65 -23.17 10.58
C CYS A 573 -0.39 -22.22 9.99
N PHE A 574 -1.65 -22.31 10.40
CA PHE A 574 -2.75 -21.40 9.98
C PHE A 574 -3.17 -20.45 11.10
N SER A 575 -2.57 -20.54 12.28
CA SER A 575 -2.90 -19.66 13.42
C SER A 575 -2.69 -18.18 13.09
N ALA A 576 -1.77 -17.86 12.19
CA ALA A 576 -1.54 -16.49 11.73
C ALA A 576 -2.78 -15.88 11.04
N ILE A 577 -3.57 -16.67 10.31
CA ILE A 577 -4.78 -16.19 9.63
C ILE A 577 -5.87 -15.84 10.67
N THR A 578 -6.08 -16.70 11.67
CA THR A 578 -7.17 -16.52 12.63
C THR A 578 -6.80 -15.63 13.82
N ALA A 579 -5.55 -15.66 14.31
CA ALA A 579 -5.14 -14.86 15.46
C ALA A 579 -4.84 -13.39 15.13
N SER A 580 -4.65 -13.04 13.86
CA SER A 580 -4.46 -11.65 13.45
C SER A 580 -5.75 -10.84 13.52
N VAL A 581 -6.90 -11.46 13.26
CA VAL A 581 -8.21 -10.80 13.24
C VAL A 581 -8.53 -10.10 14.58
N PRO A 582 -8.48 -10.79 15.74
CA PRO A 582 -8.72 -10.13 17.02
C PRO A 582 -7.68 -9.06 17.35
N LEU A 583 -6.43 -9.18 16.88
CA LEU A 583 -5.42 -8.14 17.09
C LEU A 583 -5.68 -6.87 16.27
N GLN A 584 -6.22 -7.01 15.05
CA GLN A 584 -6.64 -5.88 14.22
C GLN A 584 -7.83 -5.15 14.86
N LEU A 585 -8.86 -5.90 15.32
CA LEU A 585 -10.01 -5.33 16.04
C LEU A 585 -9.57 -4.67 17.34
N PHE A 586 -8.72 -5.31 18.14
CA PHE A 586 -8.16 -4.76 19.38
C PHE A 586 -7.46 -3.42 19.14
N ALA A 587 -6.61 -3.35 18.13
CA ALA A 587 -5.92 -2.11 17.77
C ALA A 587 -6.90 -1.02 17.33
N ARG A 588 -7.91 -1.37 16.51
CA ARG A 588 -8.96 -0.46 16.06
C ARG A 588 -9.79 0.08 17.23
N ASP A 589 -10.24 -0.77 18.13
CA ASP A 589 -11.12 -0.37 19.24
C ASP A 589 -10.38 0.53 20.23
N ILE A 590 -9.10 0.28 20.50
CA ILE A 590 -8.24 1.22 21.24
C ILE A 590 -8.16 2.56 20.51
N ALA A 591 -7.93 2.56 19.20
CA ALA A 591 -7.81 3.81 18.43
C ALA A 591 -9.13 4.62 18.46
N ILE A 592 -10.27 3.97 18.27
CA ILE A 592 -11.59 4.60 18.38
C ILE A 592 -11.82 5.18 19.78
N ALA A 593 -11.51 4.40 20.84
CA ALA A 593 -11.66 4.85 22.22
C ALA A 593 -10.75 6.04 22.57
N ARG A 594 -9.62 6.20 21.83
CA ARG A 594 -8.71 7.35 21.92
C ARG A 594 -9.09 8.52 21.02
N GLY A 595 -10.15 8.40 20.21
CA GLY A 595 -10.59 9.42 19.26
C GLY A 595 -9.69 9.57 18.04
N CYS A 596 -8.95 8.52 17.66
CA CYS A 596 -8.07 8.52 16.51
C CYS A 596 -8.82 8.19 15.21
N ASP A 597 -8.37 8.72 14.08
CA ASP A 597 -8.84 8.33 12.76
C ASP A 597 -8.16 7.01 12.34
N VAL A 598 -8.93 5.92 12.25
CA VAL A 598 -8.41 4.58 11.94
C VAL A 598 -8.18 4.36 10.45
N ASP A 599 -8.88 5.10 9.60
CA ASP A 599 -8.74 4.98 8.14
C ASP A 599 -7.55 5.79 7.62
N GLN A 600 -7.31 6.96 8.22
CA GLN A 600 -6.28 7.91 7.79
C GLN A 600 -5.44 8.37 9.01
N PRO A 601 -4.63 7.49 9.59
CA PRO A 601 -3.77 7.84 10.71
C PRO A 601 -2.67 8.82 10.27
N ARG A 602 -2.37 9.79 11.15
CA ARG A 602 -1.40 10.85 10.85
C ARG A 602 -0.04 10.29 10.42
N ASN A 603 0.64 11.00 9.51
CA ASN A 603 2.00 10.72 9.03
C ASN A 603 2.15 9.39 8.28
N LEU A 604 1.07 8.73 7.88
CA LEU A 604 1.11 7.49 7.11
C LEU A 604 0.39 7.65 5.77
N ALA A 605 0.83 6.90 4.79
CA ALA A 605 0.18 6.76 3.49
C ALA A 605 -0.02 5.29 3.14
N LYS A 606 -1.07 4.98 2.35
CA LYS A 606 -1.42 3.59 1.99
C LYS A 606 -0.31 2.87 1.22
N SER A 607 0.42 3.57 0.38
CA SER A 607 1.56 3.03 -0.39
C SER A 607 2.70 4.03 -0.39
N VAL A 608 3.93 3.54 -0.34
CA VAL A 608 5.17 4.33 -0.38
C VAL A 608 5.84 4.07 -1.72
N THR A 609 5.78 5.04 -2.63
CA THR A 609 6.32 4.95 -4.01
C THR A 609 7.57 5.77 -4.20
N VAL A 610 8.14 6.29 -3.14
CA VAL A 610 9.39 7.07 -3.09
C VAL A 610 10.29 6.45 -2.04
N GLU A 611 11.61 6.54 -2.27
CA GLU A 611 12.65 6.16 -1.29
C GLU A 611 12.96 7.29 -0.31
#